data_7124c95c2ff2dcc25be51032d401ba01
#
_entry.id   7124c95c2ff2dcc25be51032d401ba01
#
_cell.length_a   1.000
_cell.length_b   1.000
_cell.length_c   1.000
_cell.angle_alpha   90.00
_cell.angle_beta   90.00
_cell.angle_gamma   90.00
#
_symmetry.space_group_name_H-M   'P 1'
#
loop_
_entity.id
_entity.type
_entity.pdbx_description
1 polymer ?
#
loop_
_entity_poly.entity_id
_entity_poly.type
_entity_poly.pdbx_seq_one_letter_code
_entity_poly.pdbx_strand_id
1 'polypeptide(L)'
;LIKGYTEKQWGRRATELPAFIIKRLPVRFVYDNNYFNDRYQGIPMGGYTAMCEKMLAGIEVRTNTDYFADKAALDALADKVLFTGMIDEYFGYRLGELEYRSLRFESEVLDTDNYQGNAVVNYTAYEVPYTRVIEHKHFEFGTQPVTVITREYPAVWKKGDEPYYPVNNEKNNALYAEYKALADKESNVLFGGRLGMYKYYDMDDTVSAAFGLLEKEGLPPARISGGKSEHI
;
A
#
# COMPACT_ATOMS: atom_id res chain seq x y z
N LEU A 1 1.75 -0.52 -24.15
CA LEU A 1 2.32 -0.81 -22.82
C LEU A 1 1.69 0.09 -21.74
N ILE A 2 2.07 1.35 -21.66
CA ILE A 2 1.63 2.29 -20.60
C ILE A 2 0.10 2.45 -20.59
N LYS A 3 -0.49 2.84 -21.72
CA LYS A 3 -1.92 3.11 -21.84
C LYS A 3 -2.80 1.94 -21.39
N GLY A 4 -2.60 0.75 -21.97
CA GLY A 4 -3.46 -0.42 -21.70
C GLY A 4 -3.42 -0.87 -20.23
N TYR A 5 -2.23 -0.93 -19.62
CA TYR A 5 -2.08 -1.29 -18.22
C TYR A 5 -2.73 -0.25 -17.29
N THR A 6 -2.41 1.03 -17.52
CA THR A 6 -2.89 2.12 -16.66
C THR A 6 -4.41 2.27 -16.72
N GLU A 7 -5.00 2.24 -17.93
CA GLU A 7 -6.46 2.33 -18.09
C GLU A 7 -7.19 1.15 -17.44
N LYS A 8 -6.61 -0.06 -17.52
CA LYS A 8 -7.13 -1.24 -16.82
C LYS A 8 -7.13 -1.06 -15.31
N GLN A 9 -5.96 -0.73 -14.77
CA GLN A 9 -5.76 -0.61 -13.31
C GLN A 9 -6.67 0.46 -12.70
N TRP A 10 -6.79 1.60 -13.37
CA TRP A 10 -7.55 2.74 -12.85
C TRP A 10 -9.02 2.75 -13.29
N GLY A 11 -9.41 1.95 -14.28
CA GLY A 11 -10.75 1.94 -14.85
C GLY A 11 -11.16 3.28 -15.50
N ARG A 12 -10.18 4.08 -15.92
CA ARG A 12 -10.35 5.43 -16.52
C ARG A 12 -9.38 5.60 -17.67
N ARG A 13 -9.68 6.51 -18.58
CA ARG A 13 -8.78 6.86 -19.68
C ARG A 13 -7.50 7.49 -19.13
N ALA A 14 -6.36 7.20 -19.74
CA ALA A 14 -5.07 7.75 -19.33
C ALA A 14 -5.05 9.29 -19.32
N THR A 15 -5.83 9.93 -20.21
CA THR A 15 -5.99 11.38 -20.27
C THR A 15 -6.79 12.00 -19.13
N GLU A 16 -7.50 11.19 -18.36
CA GLU A 16 -8.32 11.61 -17.21
C GLU A 16 -7.59 11.39 -15.88
N LEU A 17 -6.42 10.78 -15.94
CA LEU A 17 -5.62 10.46 -14.77
C LEU A 17 -4.60 11.56 -14.47
N PRO A 18 -4.32 11.83 -13.18
CA PRO A 18 -3.27 12.75 -12.79
C PRO A 18 -1.91 12.35 -13.37
N ALA A 19 -1.15 13.31 -13.85
CA ALA A 19 0.13 13.07 -14.54
C ALA A 19 1.16 12.31 -13.69
N PHE A 20 1.10 12.39 -12.36
CA PHE A 20 2.04 11.70 -11.48
C PHE A 20 1.95 10.17 -11.61
N ILE A 21 0.77 9.61 -11.93
CA ILE A 21 0.57 8.17 -12.13
C ILE A 21 1.44 7.65 -13.28
N ILE A 22 1.57 8.44 -14.35
CA ILE A 22 2.34 8.08 -15.53
C ILE A 22 3.82 8.42 -15.34
N LYS A 23 4.13 9.52 -14.67
CA LYS A 23 5.51 9.99 -14.43
C LYS A 23 6.38 9.02 -13.62
N ARG A 24 5.76 8.16 -12.81
CA ARG A 24 6.48 7.13 -12.05
C ARG A 24 7.02 5.98 -12.90
N LEU A 25 6.56 5.84 -14.14
CA LEU A 25 7.06 4.80 -15.04
C LEU A 25 8.44 5.19 -15.58
N PRO A 26 9.44 4.32 -15.47
CA PRO A 26 10.80 4.63 -15.91
C PRO A 26 10.89 4.61 -17.42
N VAL A 27 10.77 5.77 -18.06
CA VAL A 27 11.06 5.94 -19.49
C VAL A 27 12.53 6.36 -19.62
N ARG A 28 13.35 5.49 -20.21
CA ARG A 28 14.79 5.71 -20.39
C ARG A 28 15.16 5.61 -21.85
N PHE A 29 16.14 6.41 -22.27
CA PHE A 29 16.74 6.36 -23.61
C PHE A 29 18.07 5.58 -23.62
N VAL A 30 18.28 4.74 -22.62
CA VAL A 30 19.45 3.88 -22.47
C VAL A 30 19.00 2.43 -22.22
N TYR A 31 19.87 1.45 -22.49
CA TYR A 31 19.61 0.04 -22.18
C TYR A 31 19.74 -0.19 -20.67
N ASP A 32 18.65 0.06 -19.95
CA ASP A 32 18.52 -0.20 -18.52
C ASP A 32 17.16 -0.84 -18.24
N ASN A 33 17.19 -2.09 -17.83
CA ASN A 33 16.00 -2.89 -17.55
C ASN A 33 15.49 -2.76 -16.10
N ASN A 34 16.16 -1.99 -15.25
CA ASN A 34 15.71 -1.78 -13.89
C ASN A 34 14.40 -1.00 -13.89
N TYR A 35 13.43 -1.47 -13.14
CA TYR A 35 12.16 -0.77 -12.97
C TYR A 35 12.33 0.45 -12.05
N PHE A 36 13.06 0.28 -10.95
CA PHE A 36 13.34 1.33 -9.98
C PHE A 36 14.75 1.92 -10.18
N ASN A 37 14.95 3.15 -9.70
CA ASN A 37 16.25 3.82 -9.65
C ASN A 37 16.91 3.74 -8.26
N ASP A 38 16.25 3.06 -7.30
CA ASP A 38 16.67 3.01 -5.93
C ASP A 38 17.97 2.22 -5.79
N ARG A 39 18.86 2.74 -4.95
CA ARG A 39 20.16 2.13 -4.68
C ARG A 39 20.03 0.76 -4.01
N TYR A 40 19.01 0.60 -3.15
CA TYR A 40 18.74 -0.63 -2.44
C TYR A 40 17.36 -1.13 -2.82
N GLN A 41 17.29 -2.36 -3.28
CA GLN A 41 16.06 -3.01 -3.71
C GLN A 41 16.09 -4.44 -3.21
N GLY A 42 14.96 -4.95 -2.71
CA GLY A 42 14.89 -6.31 -2.21
C GLY A 42 13.52 -6.66 -1.66
N ILE A 43 13.37 -7.93 -1.34
CA ILE A 43 12.22 -8.49 -0.66
C ILE A 43 12.72 -9.09 0.65
N PRO A 44 12.04 -8.90 1.79
CA PRO A 44 12.47 -9.48 3.06
C PRO A 44 12.54 -11.01 2.98
N MET A 45 13.66 -11.59 3.39
CA MET A 45 13.75 -13.05 3.55
C MET A 45 12.76 -13.51 4.63
N GLY A 46 11.96 -14.53 4.33
CA GLY A 46 10.87 -14.98 5.18
C GLY A 46 9.59 -14.15 5.08
N GLY A 47 9.55 -13.21 4.14
CA GLY A 47 8.35 -12.43 3.79
C GLY A 47 8.07 -11.22 4.68
N TYR A 48 7.05 -10.46 4.30
CA TYR A 48 6.68 -9.22 4.97
C TYR A 48 6.05 -9.45 6.35
N THR A 49 5.38 -10.57 6.58
CA THR A 49 4.82 -10.90 7.90
C THR A 49 5.92 -11.00 8.94
N ALA A 50 6.98 -11.76 8.66
CA ALA A 50 8.13 -11.89 9.56
C ALA A 50 8.85 -10.56 9.81
N MET A 51 8.90 -9.68 8.81
CA MET A 51 9.42 -8.31 8.97
C MET A 51 8.54 -7.50 9.93
N CYS A 52 7.22 -7.50 9.74
CA CYS A 52 6.29 -6.78 10.61
C CYS A 52 6.31 -7.32 12.05
N GLU A 53 6.37 -8.63 12.24
CA GLU A 53 6.50 -9.25 13.56
C GLU A 53 7.76 -8.78 14.31
N LYS A 54 8.88 -8.67 13.58
CA LYS A 54 10.12 -8.12 14.17
C LYS A 54 10.00 -6.63 14.54
N MET A 55 9.31 -5.84 13.71
CA MET A 55 9.07 -4.42 13.98
C MET A 55 8.15 -4.23 15.18
N LEU A 56 7.20 -5.13 15.39
CA LEU A 56 6.23 -5.09 16.49
C LEU A 56 6.70 -5.83 17.75
N ALA A 57 7.92 -6.37 17.77
CA ALA A 57 8.44 -7.10 18.91
C ALA A 57 8.42 -6.25 20.18
N GLY A 58 7.74 -6.74 21.23
CA GLY A 58 7.58 -6.03 22.51
C GLY A 58 6.41 -5.03 22.53
N ILE A 59 5.67 -4.89 21.45
CA ILE A 59 4.46 -4.08 21.35
C ILE A 59 3.24 -4.99 21.43
N GLU A 60 2.23 -4.63 22.23
CA GLU A 60 0.96 -5.37 22.26
C GLU A 60 0.25 -5.24 20.91
N VAL A 61 -0.11 -6.37 20.30
CA VAL A 61 -0.84 -6.43 19.05
C VAL A 61 -2.17 -7.17 19.26
N ARG A 62 -3.25 -6.53 18.90
CA ARG A 62 -4.61 -7.09 18.92
C ARG A 62 -5.11 -7.25 17.50
N THR A 63 -5.12 -8.49 17.00
CA THR A 63 -5.73 -8.84 15.70
C THR A 63 -7.23 -9.08 15.85
N ASN A 64 -7.96 -9.09 14.72
CA ASN A 64 -9.43 -9.28 14.70
C ASN A 64 -10.19 -8.27 15.59
N THR A 65 -9.67 -7.06 15.72
CA THR A 65 -10.23 -5.99 16.53
C THR A 65 -10.67 -4.87 15.60
N ASP A 66 -11.97 -4.63 15.52
CA ASP A 66 -12.53 -3.50 14.80
C ASP A 66 -12.49 -2.26 15.70
N TYR A 67 -11.77 -1.24 15.26
CA TYR A 67 -11.63 0.00 16.01
C TYR A 67 -12.97 0.71 16.28
N PHE A 68 -13.88 0.69 15.31
CA PHE A 68 -15.15 1.40 15.44
C PHE A 68 -16.17 0.64 16.29
N ALA A 69 -16.02 -0.69 16.43
CA ALA A 69 -16.89 -1.49 17.27
C ALA A 69 -16.74 -1.16 18.76
N ASP A 70 -15.53 -0.77 19.19
CA ASP A 70 -15.25 -0.45 20.61
C ASP A 70 -14.32 0.77 20.75
N LYS A 71 -14.61 1.80 19.95
CA LYS A 71 -13.76 3.01 19.84
C LYS A 71 -13.48 3.66 21.19
N ALA A 72 -14.49 3.81 22.03
CA ALA A 72 -14.33 4.51 23.31
C ALA A 72 -13.37 3.78 24.26
N ALA A 73 -13.45 2.44 24.32
CA ALA A 73 -12.55 1.64 25.15
C ALA A 73 -11.14 1.60 24.58
N LEU A 74 -11.00 1.55 23.24
CA LEU A 74 -9.68 1.55 22.60
C LEU A 74 -9.00 2.90 22.72
N ASP A 75 -9.71 4.02 22.56
CA ASP A 75 -9.17 5.37 22.76
C ASP A 75 -8.70 5.59 24.21
N ALA A 76 -9.35 4.96 25.19
CA ALA A 76 -8.97 5.06 26.60
C ALA A 76 -7.66 4.32 26.96
N LEU A 77 -7.11 3.51 26.06
CA LEU A 77 -5.85 2.78 26.30
C LEU A 77 -4.60 3.63 26.15
N ALA A 78 -4.68 4.80 25.51
CA ALA A 78 -3.52 5.62 25.22
C ALA A 78 -3.85 7.12 25.24
N ASP A 79 -2.84 7.94 25.51
CA ASP A 79 -2.95 9.39 25.48
C ASP A 79 -3.12 9.93 24.06
N LYS A 80 -2.61 9.19 23.05
CA LYS A 80 -2.72 9.51 21.63
C LYS A 80 -3.01 8.28 20.81
N VAL A 81 -3.82 8.45 19.78
CA VAL A 81 -4.16 7.42 18.79
C VAL A 81 -3.58 7.81 17.44
N LEU A 82 -2.84 6.93 16.81
CA LEU A 82 -2.46 7.05 15.41
C LEU A 82 -3.44 6.23 14.57
N PHE A 83 -4.37 6.90 13.92
CA PHE A 83 -5.35 6.26 13.03
C PHE A 83 -4.81 6.18 11.60
N THR A 84 -4.73 4.98 11.06
CA THR A 84 -4.21 4.72 9.71
C THR A 84 -5.26 4.20 8.73
N GLY A 85 -6.52 4.06 9.18
CA GLY A 85 -7.66 3.71 8.35
C GLY A 85 -8.16 4.87 7.48
N MET A 86 -9.29 4.68 6.81
CA MET A 86 -9.89 5.70 5.95
C MET A 86 -10.34 6.92 6.75
N ILE A 87 -9.84 8.11 6.39
CA ILE A 87 -10.14 9.34 7.11
C ILE A 87 -11.63 9.70 7.06
N ASP A 88 -12.29 9.48 5.93
CA ASP A 88 -13.73 9.72 5.77
C ASP A 88 -14.59 8.77 6.63
N GLU A 89 -14.17 7.51 6.78
CA GLU A 89 -14.80 6.57 7.69
C GLU A 89 -14.66 7.00 9.15
N TYR A 90 -13.49 7.48 9.56
CA TYR A 90 -13.28 7.98 10.92
C TYR A 90 -14.30 9.07 11.28
N PHE A 91 -14.63 9.94 10.34
CA PHE A 91 -15.63 10.98 10.51
C PHE A 91 -17.05 10.57 10.11
N GLY A 92 -17.33 9.28 9.97
CA GLY A 92 -18.65 8.73 9.64
C GLY A 92 -19.19 9.22 8.28
N TYR A 93 -18.29 9.48 7.32
CA TYR A 93 -18.60 9.94 5.96
C TYR A 93 -19.43 11.25 5.90
N ARG A 94 -19.38 12.09 6.94
CA ARG A 94 -20.27 13.26 7.11
C ARG A 94 -20.09 14.36 6.06
N LEU A 95 -18.96 14.38 5.32
CA LEU A 95 -18.71 15.28 4.20
C LEU A 95 -18.89 14.59 2.83
N GLY A 96 -19.17 13.28 2.84
CA GLY A 96 -19.24 12.43 1.66
C GLY A 96 -18.12 11.39 1.62
N GLU A 97 -18.22 10.44 0.69
CA GLU A 97 -17.26 9.36 0.53
C GLU A 97 -16.10 9.78 -0.38
N LEU A 98 -14.88 9.48 0.04
CA LEU A 98 -13.69 9.54 -0.80
C LEU A 98 -13.65 8.31 -1.73
N GLU A 99 -13.10 8.47 -2.92
CA GLU A 99 -13.00 7.38 -3.88
C GLU A 99 -11.70 6.59 -3.68
N TYR A 100 -11.83 5.27 -3.70
CA TYR A 100 -10.70 4.34 -3.64
C TYR A 100 -10.75 3.36 -4.82
N ARG A 101 -9.65 2.69 -5.08
CA ARG A 101 -9.59 1.50 -5.94
C ARG A 101 -9.39 0.29 -5.06
N SER A 102 -10.00 -0.80 -5.48
CA SER A 102 -9.84 -2.11 -4.86
C SER A 102 -9.20 -3.10 -5.83
N LEU A 103 -8.84 -4.25 -5.32
CA LEU A 103 -8.29 -5.37 -6.07
C LEU A 103 -9.06 -6.64 -5.70
N ARG A 104 -9.19 -7.54 -6.67
CA ARG A 104 -9.70 -8.89 -6.46
C ARG A 104 -8.63 -9.88 -6.88
N PHE A 105 -8.39 -10.87 -6.06
CA PHE A 105 -7.38 -11.90 -6.29
C PHE A 105 -8.03 -13.25 -6.51
N GLU A 106 -7.49 -14.00 -7.48
CA GLU A 106 -7.85 -15.40 -7.74
C GLU A 106 -6.58 -16.23 -7.71
N SER A 107 -6.49 -17.12 -6.71
CA SER A 107 -5.34 -18.03 -6.56
C SER A 107 -5.68 -19.42 -7.05
N GLU A 108 -4.71 -20.06 -7.70
CA GLU A 108 -4.82 -21.39 -8.27
C GLU A 108 -3.54 -22.18 -8.03
N VAL A 109 -3.68 -23.45 -7.67
CA VAL A 109 -2.56 -24.40 -7.59
C VAL A 109 -2.45 -25.13 -8.91
N LEU A 110 -1.28 -25.09 -9.53
CA LEU A 110 -1.02 -25.74 -10.82
C LEU A 110 -0.01 -26.89 -10.64
N ASP A 111 -0.30 -27.99 -11.33
CA ASP A 111 0.59 -29.16 -11.39
C ASP A 111 1.69 -28.94 -12.44
N THR A 112 2.55 -27.97 -12.15
CA THR A 112 3.75 -27.65 -12.90
C THR A 112 4.78 -27.01 -11.98
N ASP A 113 6.04 -27.23 -12.26
CA ASP A 113 7.14 -26.65 -11.48
C ASP A 113 7.42 -25.19 -11.84
N ASN A 114 6.94 -24.73 -13.00
CA ASN A 114 7.17 -23.36 -13.47
C ASN A 114 6.04 -22.95 -14.44
N TYR A 115 5.32 -21.88 -14.11
CA TYR A 115 4.24 -21.34 -14.94
C TYR A 115 4.72 -20.21 -15.87
N GLN A 116 5.46 -19.25 -15.33
CA GLN A 116 5.85 -18.05 -16.06
C GLN A 116 7.33 -17.66 -15.96
N GLY A 117 8.10 -18.40 -15.15
CA GLY A 117 9.55 -18.20 -15.01
C GLY A 117 9.96 -16.94 -14.25
N ASN A 118 9.01 -16.23 -13.66
CA ASN A 118 9.26 -15.00 -12.92
C ASN A 118 8.21 -14.81 -11.83
N ALA A 119 8.56 -14.12 -10.75
CA ALA A 119 7.65 -13.85 -9.64
C ALA A 119 6.43 -13.04 -10.05
N VAL A 120 6.59 -12.04 -10.90
CA VAL A 120 5.50 -11.15 -11.32
C VAL A 120 5.59 -10.86 -12.81
N VAL A 121 4.48 -11.08 -13.52
CA VAL A 121 4.32 -10.68 -14.93
C VAL A 121 3.11 -9.77 -15.06
N ASN A 122 3.31 -8.57 -15.61
CA ASN A 122 2.25 -7.60 -15.88
C ASN A 122 1.66 -7.82 -17.29
N TYR A 123 0.34 -7.89 -17.35
CA TYR A 123 -0.42 -8.06 -18.60
C TYR A 123 -0.95 -6.71 -19.06
N THR A 124 -0.36 -6.18 -20.12
CA THR A 124 -0.66 -4.83 -20.63
C THR A 124 -1.75 -4.80 -21.69
N ALA A 125 -2.08 -5.95 -22.30
CA ALA A 125 -3.14 -6.08 -23.30
C ALA A 125 -4.51 -5.82 -22.66
N TYR A 126 -5.32 -5.02 -23.33
CA TYR A 126 -6.62 -4.60 -22.80
C TYR A 126 -7.62 -5.75 -22.69
N GLU A 127 -7.49 -6.72 -23.59
CA GLU A 127 -8.36 -7.92 -23.69
C GLU A 127 -8.14 -8.88 -22.52
N VAL A 128 -6.99 -8.82 -21.84
CA VAL A 128 -6.71 -9.65 -20.67
C VAL A 128 -7.32 -8.96 -19.42
N PRO A 129 -8.25 -9.61 -18.71
CA PRO A 129 -9.04 -8.93 -17.68
C PRO A 129 -8.26 -8.65 -16.39
N TYR A 130 -7.14 -9.32 -16.14
CA TYR A 130 -6.26 -9.10 -14.97
C TYR A 130 -5.08 -8.21 -15.34
N THR A 131 -4.52 -7.54 -14.33
CA THR A 131 -3.37 -6.65 -14.49
C THR A 131 -2.05 -7.37 -14.37
N ARG A 132 -2.01 -8.42 -13.55
CA ARG A 132 -0.80 -9.22 -13.34
C ARG A 132 -1.10 -10.66 -12.94
N VAL A 133 -0.09 -11.49 -13.10
CA VAL A 133 -0.01 -12.81 -12.48
C VAL A 133 1.21 -12.84 -11.58
N ILE A 134 1.00 -13.34 -10.37
CA ILE A 134 2.05 -13.56 -9.37
C ILE A 134 2.27 -15.06 -9.28
N GLU A 135 3.51 -15.53 -9.48
CA GLU A 135 3.92 -16.89 -9.22
C GLU A 135 4.79 -16.91 -7.96
N HIS A 136 4.18 -17.30 -6.84
CA HIS A 136 4.70 -17.03 -5.50
C HIS A 136 6.05 -17.67 -5.20
N LYS A 137 6.31 -18.88 -5.71
CA LYS A 137 7.55 -19.61 -5.42
C LYS A 137 8.82 -18.85 -5.81
N HIS A 138 8.74 -18.01 -6.86
CA HIS A 138 9.93 -17.31 -7.37
C HIS A 138 10.42 -16.19 -6.44
N PHE A 139 9.61 -15.72 -5.48
CA PHE A 139 10.08 -14.74 -4.50
C PHE A 139 11.16 -15.29 -3.57
N GLU A 140 11.14 -16.61 -3.29
CA GLU A 140 12.11 -17.28 -2.43
C GLU A 140 12.84 -18.44 -3.14
N PHE A 141 12.88 -18.41 -4.47
CA PHE A 141 13.57 -19.40 -5.31
C PHE A 141 13.13 -20.85 -5.05
N GLY A 142 11.82 -21.03 -4.78
CA GLY A 142 11.25 -22.35 -4.49
C GLY A 142 11.36 -23.32 -5.67
N THR A 143 11.64 -24.60 -5.36
CA THR A 143 11.88 -25.66 -6.34
C THR A 143 10.86 -26.78 -6.29
N GLN A 144 9.76 -26.61 -5.57
CA GLN A 144 8.69 -27.60 -5.45
C GLN A 144 8.06 -27.93 -6.82
N PRO A 145 7.57 -29.18 -7.04
CA PRO A 145 7.06 -29.62 -8.34
C PRO A 145 5.72 -28.99 -8.73
N VAL A 146 5.02 -28.35 -7.79
CA VAL A 146 3.78 -27.61 -8.02
C VAL A 146 4.00 -26.12 -7.83
N THR A 147 3.16 -25.30 -8.43
CA THR A 147 3.23 -23.83 -8.23
C THR A 147 1.86 -23.25 -7.86
N VAL A 148 1.90 -22.13 -7.13
CA VAL A 148 0.72 -21.32 -6.86
C VAL A 148 0.84 -20.02 -7.65
N ILE A 149 -0.18 -19.74 -8.43
CA ILE A 149 -0.31 -18.44 -9.09
C ILE A 149 -1.48 -17.65 -8.51
N THR A 150 -1.36 -16.33 -8.53
CA THR A 150 -2.46 -15.43 -8.19
C THR A 150 -2.65 -14.42 -9.31
N ARG A 151 -3.88 -14.35 -9.85
CA ARG A 151 -4.29 -13.32 -10.81
C ARG A 151 -4.87 -12.13 -10.06
N GLU A 152 -4.37 -10.94 -10.36
CA GLU A 152 -4.82 -9.68 -9.77
C GLU A 152 -5.76 -8.96 -10.74
N TYR A 153 -6.98 -8.72 -10.32
CA TYR A 153 -7.99 -8.00 -11.08
C TYR A 153 -8.23 -6.61 -10.48
N PRO A 154 -8.25 -5.55 -11.28
CA PRO A 154 -8.65 -4.24 -10.80
C PRO A 154 -10.14 -4.23 -10.48
N ALA A 155 -10.52 -3.62 -9.38
CA ALA A 155 -11.91 -3.51 -8.96
C ALA A 155 -12.26 -2.08 -8.57
N VAL A 156 -13.52 -1.72 -8.74
CA VAL A 156 -14.07 -0.50 -8.17
C VAL A 156 -14.33 -0.77 -6.70
N TRP A 157 -13.79 0.05 -5.83
CA TRP A 157 -14.04 -0.05 -4.41
C TRP A 157 -15.50 0.25 -4.07
N LYS A 158 -16.05 -0.50 -3.16
CA LYS A 158 -17.36 -0.28 -2.53
C LYS A 158 -17.17 -0.36 -1.02
N LYS A 159 -18.03 0.28 -0.27
CA LYS A 159 -18.01 0.23 1.19
C LYS A 159 -18.02 -1.21 1.68
N GLY A 160 -17.03 -1.56 2.48
CA GLY A 160 -16.77 -2.93 2.96
C GLY A 160 -15.71 -3.71 2.18
N ASP A 161 -15.29 -3.20 1.00
CA ASP A 161 -14.14 -3.75 0.29
C ASP A 161 -12.84 -3.18 0.85
N GLU A 162 -11.73 -3.87 0.65
CA GLU A 162 -10.40 -3.37 1.00
C GLU A 162 -10.01 -2.17 0.11
N PRO A 163 -9.67 -0.99 0.68
CA PRO A 163 -9.25 0.18 -0.08
C PRO A 163 -7.73 0.13 -0.34
N TYR A 164 -7.32 -0.32 -1.52
CA TYR A 164 -5.89 -0.41 -1.87
C TYR A 164 -5.27 0.92 -2.25
N TYR A 165 -5.98 1.76 -3.01
CA TYR A 165 -5.44 3.01 -3.57
C TYR A 165 -6.42 4.17 -3.45
N PRO A 166 -6.00 5.32 -2.92
CA PRO A 166 -6.78 6.56 -3.02
C PRO A 166 -6.82 7.06 -4.46
N VAL A 167 -7.95 7.63 -4.87
CA VAL A 167 -8.12 8.25 -6.19
C VAL A 167 -7.88 9.75 -6.08
N ASN A 168 -6.63 10.16 -6.25
CA ASN A 168 -6.17 11.54 -6.09
C ASN A 168 -6.51 12.43 -7.30
N ASN A 169 -7.80 12.63 -7.58
CA ASN A 169 -8.29 13.63 -8.52
C ASN A 169 -8.64 14.95 -7.81
N GLU A 170 -8.93 15.99 -8.56
CA GLU A 170 -9.24 17.32 -8.01
C GLU A 170 -10.41 17.30 -7.03
N LYS A 171 -11.51 16.61 -7.38
CA LYS A 171 -12.70 16.47 -6.53
C LYS A 171 -12.36 15.83 -5.18
N ASN A 172 -11.67 14.69 -5.22
CA ASN A 172 -11.34 13.96 -4.00
C ASN A 172 -10.27 14.67 -3.17
N ASN A 173 -9.33 15.35 -3.81
CA ASN A 173 -8.34 16.15 -3.10
C ASN A 173 -8.98 17.35 -2.38
N ALA A 174 -10.00 17.98 -2.97
CA ALA A 174 -10.77 19.02 -2.31
C ALA A 174 -11.54 18.47 -1.11
N LEU A 175 -12.25 17.35 -1.27
CA LEU A 175 -12.97 16.69 -0.18
C LEU A 175 -12.02 16.23 0.94
N TYR A 176 -10.86 15.69 0.58
CA TYR A 176 -9.84 15.32 1.56
C TYR A 176 -9.34 16.54 2.34
N ALA A 177 -9.16 17.70 1.70
CA ALA A 177 -8.74 18.90 2.40
C ALA A 177 -9.76 19.34 3.48
N GLU A 178 -11.06 19.14 3.23
CA GLU A 178 -12.10 19.38 4.23
C GLU A 178 -12.01 18.38 5.40
N TYR A 179 -11.82 17.09 5.12
CA TYR A 179 -11.59 16.09 6.17
C TYR A 179 -10.31 16.37 6.96
N LYS A 180 -9.24 16.78 6.28
CA LYS A 180 -8.00 17.17 6.95
C LYS A 180 -8.21 18.33 7.90
N ALA A 181 -9.01 19.32 7.53
CA ALA A 181 -9.34 20.45 8.42
C ALA A 181 -10.15 20.01 9.66
N LEU A 182 -10.88 18.89 9.59
CA LEU A 182 -11.50 18.27 10.75
C LEU A 182 -10.47 17.51 11.58
N ALA A 183 -9.62 16.73 10.93
CA ALA A 183 -8.55 15.98 11.58
C ALA A 183 -7.57 16.87 12.35
N ASP A 184 -7.26 18.04 11.81
CA ASP A 184 -6.38 19.03 12.46
C ASP A 184 -6.99 19.64 13.75
N LYS A 185 -8.26 19.39 14.05
CA LYS A 185 -8.93 19.81 15.29
C LYS A 185 -8.95 18.69 16.35
N GLU A 186 -8.63 17.46 15.97
CA GLU A 186 -8.53 16.36 16.92
C GLU A 186 -7.28 16.53 17.76
N SER A 187 -7.44 16.64 19.08
CA SER A 187 -6.31 16.89 19.99
C SER A 187 -5.46 15.65 20.28
N ASN A 188 -6.12 14.47 20.26
CA ASN A 188 -5.52 13.22 20.72
C ASN A 188 -5.42 12.18 19.59
N VAL A 189 -5.82 12.51 18.36
CA VAL A 189 -5.78 11.60 17.23
C VAL A 189 -4.92 12.16 16.12
N LEU A 190 -3.94 11.39 15.70
CA LEU A 190 -3.10 11.64 14.55
C LEU A 190 -3.58 10.78 13.38
N PHE A 191 -3.55 11.34 12.19
CA PHE A 191 -3.89 10.61 10.98
C PHE A 191 -2.61 10.32 10.19
N GLY A 192 -2.35 9.05 9.92
CA GLY A 192 -1.15 8.58 9.23
C GLY A 192 -1.44 7.51 8.21
N GLY A 193 -0.38 7.09 7.51
CA GLY A 193 -0.48 6.05 6.50
C GLY A 193 -1.24 6.47 5.24
N ARG A 194 -1.41 5.52 4.36
CA ARG A 194 -1.97 5.70 3.02
C ARG A 194 -3.40 6.23 3.03
N LEU A 195 -4.24 5.66 3.88
CA LEU A 195 -5.68 5.93 3.95
C LEU A 195 -5.97 7.15 4.83
N GLY A 196 -5.31 7.28 6.00
CA GLY A 196 -5.47 8.41 6.89
C GLY A 196 -4.96 9.72 6.31
N MET A 197 -3.95 9.66 5.45
CA MET A 197 -3.40 10.83 4.73
C MET A 197 -3.92 10.96 3.30
N TYR A 198 -4.75 10.05 2.85
CA TYR A 198 -5.30 9.98 1.48
C TYR A 198 -4.21 10.16 0.40
N LYS A 199 -3.09 9.45 0.54
CA LYS A 199 -1.93 9.53 -0.37
C LYS A 199 -1.56 8.19 -0.94
N TYR A 200 -1.13 8.23 -2.19
CA TYR A 200 -0.55 7.07 -2.84
C TYR A 200 0.93 6.98 -2.43
N TYR A 201 1.21 6.19 -1.40
CA TYR A 201 2.55 5.93 -0.90
C TYR A 201 3.03 4.55 -1.35
N ASP A 202 4.29 4.43 -1.72
CA ASP A 202 5.00 3.15 -1.73
C ASP A 202 5.45 2.80 -0.29
N MET A 203 6.06 1.65 -0.05
CA MET A 203 6.37 1.22 1.32
C MET A 203 7.39 2.12 2.02
N ASP A 204 8.41 2.57 1.31
CA ASP A 204 9.43 3.51 1.79
C ASP A 204 8.83 4.89 2.10
N ASP A 205 7.95 5.40 1.25
CA ASP A 205 7.19 6.62 1.51
C ASP A 205 6.36 6.52 2.80
N THR A 206 5.73 5.35 3.02
CA THR A 206 4.93 5.11 4.23
C THR A 206 5.79 5.16 5.49
N VAL A 207 6.97 4.53 5.45
CA VAL A 207 7.94 4.56 6.56
C VAL A 207 8.47 5.98 6.77
N SER A 208 8.81 6.68 5.69
CA SER A 208 9.27 8.08 5.74
C SER A 208 8.21 9.01 6.33
N ALA A 209 6.94 8.83 5.94
CA ALA A 209 5.81 9.60 6.47
C ALA A 209 5.60 9.33 7.99
N ALA A 210 5.79 8.07 8.43
CA ALA A 210 5.72 7.73 9.85
C ALA A 210 6.81 8.44 10.67
N PHE A 211 8.05 8.46 10.17
CA PHE A 211 9.13 9.23 10.83
C PHE A 211 8.81 10.73 10.88
N GLY A 212 8.28 11.30 9.82
CA GLY A 212 7.87 12.71 9.80
C GLY A 212 6.74 13.03 10.79
N LEU A 213 5.84 12.08 11.07
CA LEU A 213 4.83 12.23 12.13
C LEU A 213 5.49 12.22 13.52
N LEU A 214 6.40 11.29 13.78
CA LEU A 214 7.13 11.21 15.06
C LEU A 214 7.92 12.50 15.35
N GLU A 215 8.59 13.05 14.34
CA GLU A 215 9.32 14.32 14.49
C GLU A 215 8.39 15.48 14.86
N LYS A 216 7.23 15.58 14.21
CA LYS A 216 6.23 16.62 14.53
C LYS A 216 5.69 16.51 15.96
N GLU A 217 5.57 15.30 16.47
CA GLU A 217 5.15 15.02 17.84
C GLU A 217 6.27 15.16 18.87
N GLY A 218 7.46 15.57 18.46
CA GLY A 218 8.62 15.67 19.34
C GLY A 218 9.18 14.32 19.80
N LEU A 219 8.85 13.25 19.09
CA LEU A 219 9.28 11.88 19.34
C LEU A 219 10.26 11.46 18.23
N PRO A 220 11.50 11.93 18.21
CA PRO A 220 12.44 11.52 17.15
C PRO A 220 12.64 10.01 17.21
N PRO A 221 12.84 9.35 16.07
CA PRO A 221 13.12 7.92 16.04
C PRO A 221 14.34 7.63 16.91
N ALA A 222 14.25 6.59 17.72
CA ALA A 222 15.39 6.16 18.54
C ALA A 222 16.59 5.97 17.59
N ARG A 223 17.69 6.66 17.86
CA ARG A 223 18.94 6.41 17.12
C ARG A 223 19.28 4.95 17.33
N ILE A 224 19.25 4.16 16.26
CA ILE A 224 19.81 2.82 16.30
C ILE A 224 21.29 3.03 16.63
N SER A 225 21.66 2.76 17.88
CA SER A 225 23.07 2.75 18.29
C SER A 225 23.76 1.73 17.41
N GLY A 226 24.66 2.22 16.55
CA GLY A 226 25.22 1.50 15.42
C GLY A 226 25.67 0.10 15.77
N GLY A 227 25.00 -0.89 15.22
CA GLY A 227 25.59 -2.17 14.99
C GLY A 227 26.74 -1.95 13.98
N LYS A 228 27.95 -2.24 14.40
CA LYS A 228 29.10 -2.28 13.51
C LYS A 228 28.73 -3.16 12.31
N SER A 229 28.81 -2.59 11.12
CA SER A 229 28.76 -3.37 9.89
C SER A 229 29.96 -4.32 9.90
N GLU A 230 29.75 -5.55 10.30
CA GLU A 230 30.67 -6.61 9.91
C GLU A 230 30.41 -6.89 8.44
N HIS A 231 31.42 -6.57 7.64
CA HIS A 231 31.46 -6.87 6.23
C HIS A 231 31.40 -8.40 6.04
N ILE A 232 30.41 -8.85 5.28
CA ILE A 232 30.44 -10.14 4.57
C ILE A 232 30.56 -9.84 3.08
#